data_e47a669eacf3db5348251a7ba7eea2f0
#
_entry.id   e47a669eacf3db5348251a7ba7eea2f0
#
_cell.length_a   1.000
_cell.length_b   1.000
_cell.length_c   1.000
_cell.angle_alpha   90.00
_cell.angle_beta   90.00
_cell.angle_gamma   90.00
#
_symmetry.space_group_name_H-M   'P 1'
#
loop_
_entity.id
_entity.type
_entity.pdbx_description
1 polymer ?
#
loop_
_entity_poly.entity_id
_entity_poly.type
_entity_poly.pdbx_seq_one_letter_code
_entity_poly.pdbx_strand_id
1 'polypeptide(L)'
;GKYGEGKHTVEATDNSIIVDGKEITIYAKPNAAELPWGELGVDVVLECTGFYTSKEKASAHIAAGAKKVVISAPAGNDLPTIVYNTNHKTLTPADTVISAASCTTNCLAPMAYALNKYAAIQSGIMSTIHAYTGDQMILDGPQRKGDLRRSRAGAQNIVPNSTGAAKAIGLVIPELNGKLIGSAQRVPTPTGSTTILVAVVKGKDVTVEGIN
;
A
#
# COMPACT_ATOMS: atom_id res chain seq x y z
N GLY A 1 -6.45 19.48 9.14
CA GLY A 1 -6.27 18.03 9.29
C GLY A 1 -5.87 17.64 10.71
N LYS A 2 -5.68 16.35 11.00
CA LYS A 2 -5.34 15.85 12.34
C LYS A 2 -4.07 16.48 12.94
N TYR A 3 -3.13 16.86 12.10
CA TYR A 3 -1.83 17.42 12.50
C TYR A 3 -1.75 18.93 12.33
N GLY A 4 -2.90 19.61 12.18
CA GLY A 4 -2.99 21.04 11.96
C GLY A 4 -2.85 21.46 10.51
N GLU A 5 -2.69 22.76 10.28
CA GLU A 5 -2.44 23.32 8.96
C GLU A 5 -0.98 23.10 8.55
N GLY A 6 -0.77 22.85 7.26
CA GLY A 6 0.57 22.81 6.69
C GLY A 6 1.24 24.20 6.74
N LYS A 7 2.56 24.22 6.78
CA LYS A 7 3.34 25.47 6.71
C LYS A 7 3.50 26.01 5.29
N HIS A 8 2.87 25.33 4.30
CA HIS A 8 2.96 25.66 2.90
C HIS A 8 1.87 26.64 2.48
N THR A 9 2.21 27.58 1.61
CA THR A 9 1.18 28.36 0.91
C THR A 9 0.53 27.49 -0.13
N VAL A 10 -0.80 27.52 -0.21
CA VAL A 10 -1.58 26.76 -1.19
C VAL A 10 -2.61 27.69 -1.82
N GLU A 11 -2.55 27.79 -3.14
CA GLU A 11 -3.52 28.50 -3.96
C GLU A 11 -4.15 27.56 -4.97
N ALA A 12 -5.33 27.87 -5.47
CA ALA A 12 -6.02 27.07 -6.48
C ALA A 12 -6.44 27.95 -7.65
N THR A 13 -6.36 27.40 -8.84
CA THR A 13 -6.94 27.95 -10.08
C THR A 13 -8.01 26.99 -10.60
N ASP A 14 -8.58 27.26 -11.77
CA ASP A 14 -9.59 26.37 -12.37
C ASP A 14 -9.01 24.99 -12.76
N ASN A 15 -7.72 24.91 -13.05
CA ASN A 15 -7.06 23.71 -13.55
C ASN A 15 -5.71 23.39 -12.91
N SER A 16 -5.36 24.07 -11.82
CA SER A 16 -4.10 23.80 -11.11
C SER A 16 -4.21 24.08 -9.61
N ILE A 17 -3.25 23.54 -8.85
CA ILE A 17 -2.93 23.97 -7.50
C ILE A 17 -1.51 24.52 -7.48
N ILE A 18 -1.29 25.56 -6.69
CA ILE A 18 0.03 26.19 -6.55
C ILE A 18 0.50 25.98 -5.11
N VAL A 19 1.59 25.28 -4.93
CA VAL A 19 2.17 25.00 -3.60
C VAL A 19 3.53 25.66 -3.51
N ASP A 20 3.69 26.60 -2.58
CA ASP A 20 4.91 27.39 -2.41
C ASP A 20 5.41 28.01 -3.72
N GLY A 21 4.48 28.54 -4.52
CA GLY A 21 4.77 29.15 -5.81
C GLY A 21 5.00 28.16 -6.97
N LYS A 22 4.98 26.85 -6.70
CA LYS A 22 5.10 25.83 -7.74
C LYS A 22 3.74 25.38 -8.22
N GLU A 23 3.45 25.59 -9.48
CA GLU A 23 2.20 25.17 -10.12
C GLU A 23 2.20 23.67 -10.41
N ILE A 24 1.07 23.03 -10.10
CA ILE A 24 0.78 21.60 -10.34
C ILE A 24 -0.53 21.56 -11.15
N THR A 25 -0.44 21.19 -12.41
CA THR A 25 -1.59 21.08 -13.30
C THR A 25 -2.47 19.88 -12.93
N ILE A 26 -3.78 20.07 -13.00
CA ILE A 26 -4.79 19.04 -12.72
C ILE A 26 -5.45 18.62 -14.04
N TYR A 27 -5.49 17.34 -14.31
CA TYR A 27 -6.18 16.75 -15.45
C TYR A 27 -7.39 15.94 -14.97
N ALA A 28 -8.58 16.27 -15.47
CA ALA A 28 -9.84 15.57 -15.17
C ALA A 28 -10.19 14.60 -16.31
N LYS A 29 -9.43 13.49 -16.41
CA LYS A 29 -9.60 12.44 -17.42
C LYS A 29 -9.89 11.10 -16.76
N PRO A 30 -11.09 10.52 -16.87
CA PRO A 30 -11.42 9.22 -16.32
C PRO A 30 -10.62 8.07 -16.94
N ASN A 31 -10.30 8.18 -18.24
CA ASN A 31 -9.51 7.21 -18.95
C ASN A 31 -8.02 7.60 -18.92
N ALA A 32 -7.20 6.80 -18.26
CA ALA A 32 -5.77 7.06 -18.12
C ALA A 32 -5.01 7.12 -19.45
N ALA A 33 -5.51 6.45 -20.49
CA ALA A 33 -4.88 6.47 -21.82
C ALA A 33 -4.99 7.84 -22.52
N GLU A 34 -5.87 8.72 -22.04
CA GLU A 34 -6.06 10.08 -22.58
C GLU A 34 -5.22 11.15 -21.86
N LEU A 35 -4.43 10.75 -20.88
CA LEU A 35 -3.57 11.65 -20.12
C LEU A 35 -2.31 12.00 -20.94
N PRO A 36 -1.83 13.24 -20.90
CA PRO A 36 -0.76 13.71 -21.78
C PRO A 36 0.65 13.34 -21.27
N TRP A 37 0.84 12.11 -20.75
CA TRP A 37 2.11 11.72 -20.14
C TRP A 37 3.30 11.78 -21.09
N GLY A 38 3.08 11.41 -22.35
CA GLY A 38 4.12 11.49 -23.38
C GLY A 38 4.53 12.93 -23.70
N GLU A 39 3.55 13.84 -23.87
CA GLU A 39 3.78 15.26 -24.13
C GLU A 39 4.52 15.96 -23.00
N LEU A 40 4.18 15.58 -21.76
CA LEU A 40 4.80 16.12 -20.56
C LEU A 40 6.13 15.46 -20.19
N GLY A 41 6.56 14.42 -20.91
CA GLY A 41 7.78 13.68 -20.65
C GLY A 41 7.78 12.98 -19.27
N VAL A 42 6.63 12.46 -18.83
CA VAL A 42 6.49 11.86 -17.49
C VAL A 42 7.28 10.55 -17.41
N ASP A 43 8.23 10.49 -16.50
CA ASP A 43 9.04 9.30 -16.23
C ASP A 43 8.27 8.27 -15.39
N VAL A 44 7.59 8.70 -14.33
CA VAL A 44 6.92 7.82 -13.38
C VAL A 44 5.53 8.34 -13.06
N VAL A 45 4.53 7.46 -13.18
CA VAL A 45 3.16 7.69 -12.68
C VAL A 45 2.98 6.94 -11.36
N LEU A 46 2.51 7.65 -10.34
CA LEU A 46 2.00 7.04 -9.11
C LEU A 46 0.50 6.82 -9.28
N GLU A 47 0.08 5.57 -9.45
CA GLU A 47 -1.33 5.20 -9.55
C GLU A 47 -1.94 5.05 -8.15
N CYS A 48 -2.67 6.06 -7.73
CA CYS A 48 -3.25 6.15 -6.38
C CYS A 48 -4.79 6.18 -6.39
N THR A 49 -5.44 5.95 -7.53
CA THR A 49 -6.90 6.05 -7.66
C THR A 49 -7.65 4.84 -7.10
N GLY A 50 -6.98 3.68 -7.03
CA GLY A 50 -7.59 2.40 -6.67
C GLY A 50 -8.40 1.74 -7.80
N PHE A 51 -8.43 2.31 -9.01
CA PHE A 51 -9.14 1.77 -10.18
C PHE A 51 -8.22 0.94 -11.10
N TYR A 52 -6.98 1.35 -11.27
CA TYR A 52 -5.99 0.70 -12.14
C TYR A 52 -5.06 -0.23 -11.35
N THR A 53 -5.67 -1.14 -10.58
CA THR A 53 -4.96 -2.03 -9.64
C THR A 53 -4.62 -3.40 -10.23
N SER A 54 -4.22 -3.45 -11.50
CA SER A 54 -3.66 -4.63 -12.17
C SER A 54 -2.65 -4.17 -13.23
N LYS A 55 -1.76 -5.07 -13.63
CA LYS A 55 -0.79 -4.78 -14.70
C LYS A 55 -1.48 -4.33 -15.98
N GLU A 56 -2.51 -5.07 -16.40
CA GLU A 56 -3.30 -4.78 -17.59
C GLU A 56 -3.88 -3.37 -17.55
N LYS A 57 -4.63 -3.03 -16.49
CA LYS A 57 -5.26 -1.72 -16.36
C LYS A 57 -4.24 -0.59 -16.27
N ALA A 58 -3.22 -0.74 -15.43
CA ALA A 58 -2.20 0.28 -15.21
C ALA A 58 -1.35 0.54 -16.46
N SER A 59 -1.28 -0.41 -17.38
CA SER A 59 -0.61 -0.24 -18.68
C SER A 59 -1.26 0.84 -19.56
N ALA A 60 -2.48 1.30 -19.23
CA ALA A 60 -3.08 2.48 -19.88
C ALA A 60 -2.22 3.75 -19.70
N HIS A 61 -1.55 3.90 -18.56
CA HIS A 61 -0.61 5.01 -18.34
C HIS A 61 0.67 4.88 -19.20
N ILE A 62 1.12 3.64 -19.44
CA ILE A 62 2.24 3.39 -20.37
C ILE A 62 1.83 3.74 -21.81
N ALA A 63 0.61 3.34 -22.22
CA ALA A 63 0.06 3.70 -23.52
C ALA A 63 -0.09 5.22 -23.70
N ALA A 64 -0.35 5.95 -22.62
CA ALA A 64 -0.38 7.42 -22.59
C ALA A 64 1.03 8.07 -22.64
N GLY A 65 2.10 7.29 -22.62
CA GLY A 65 3.48 7.74 -22.76
C GLY A 65 4.31 7.82 -21.47
N ALA A 66 3.79 7.37 -20.32
CA ALA A 66 4.60 7.25 -19.11
C ALA A 66 5.64 6.12 -19.27
N LYS A 67 6.85 6.29 -18.70
CA LYS A 67 7.90 5.25 -18.78
C LYS A 67 7.71 4.16 -17.72
N LYS A 68 7.19 4.51 -16.55
CA LYS A 68 6.98 3.59 -15.41
C LYS A 68 5.66 3.91 -14.70
N VAL A 69 5.05 2.86 -14.12
CA VAL A 69 3.87 3.02 -13.25
C VAL A 69 4.11 2.31 -11.93
N VAL A 70 3.88 3.00 -10.83
CA VAL A 70 3.91 2.46 -9.48
C VAL A 70 2.49 2.49 -8.93
N ILE A 71 1.89 1.31 -8.74
CA ILE A 71 0.55 1.16 -8.18
C ILE A 71 0.64 1.19 -6.66
N SER A 72 -0.03 2.15 -6.00
CA SER A 72 -0.03 2.31 -4.54
C SER A 72 -0.94 1.33 -3.80
N ALA A 73 -1.14 0.14 -4.36
CA ALA A 73 -2.03 -0.89 -3.84
C ALA A 73 -1.55 -2.29 -4.27
N PRO A 74 -2.02 -3.38 -3.62
CA PRO A 74 -1.86 -4.73 -4.16
C PRO A 74 -2.46 -4.84 -5.56
N ALA A 75 -1.73 -5.45 -6.50
CA ALA A 75 -2.09 -5.43 -7.92
C ALA A 75 -1.98 -6.79 -8.63
N GLY A 76 -2.13 -7.89 -7.91
CA GLY A 76 -2.04 -9.24 -8.46
C GLY A 76 -0.63 -9.84 -8.35
N ASN A 77 -0.40 -10.94 -9.07
CA ASN A 77 0.83 -11.72 -9.01
C ASN A 77 1.61 -11.72 -10.33
N ASP A 78 1.11 -11.03 -11.33
CA ASP A 78 1.67 -10.93 -12.69
C ASP A 78 2.61 -9.74 -12.90
N LEU A 79 2.93 -9.05 -11.82
CA LEU A 79 3.85 -7.92 -11.75
C LEU A 79 4.63 -7.94 -10.43
N PRO A 80 5.83 -7.33 -10.38
CA PRO A 80 6.60 -7.25 -9.15
C PRO A 80 5.86 -6.51 -8.04
N THR A 81 5.81 -7.12 -6.85
CA THR A 81 5.36 -6.47 -5.62
C THR A 81 6.58 -6.06 -4.82
N ILE A 82 6.76 -4.77 -4.58
CA ILE A 82 7.97 -4.19 -4.03
C ILE A 82 7.69 -3.50 -2.69
N VAL A 83 8.53 -3.81 -1.71
CA VAL A 83 8.66 -3.05 -0.46
C VAL A 83 10.08 -2.53 -0.36
N TYR A 84 10.20 -1.21 -0.23
CA TYR A 84 11.50 -0.57 -0.10
C TYR A 84 12.29 -1.11 1.10
N ASN A 85 13.61 -1.21 0.98
CA ASN A 85 14.52 -1.83 1.95
C ASN A 85 14.29 -3.33 2.26
N THR A 86 13.34 -3.98 1.55
CA THR A 86 13.15 -5.42 1.67
C THR A 86 13.58 -6.12 0.38
N ASN A 87 12.86 -5.88 -0.72
CA ASN A 87 13.15 -6.52 -2.01
C ASN A 87 13.33 -5.54 -3.19
N HIS A 88 13.48 -4.23 -2.93
CA HIS A 88 13.60 -3.23 -4.01
C HIS A 88 14.77 -3.48 -4.96
N LYS A 89 15.81 -4.17 -4.52
CA LYS A 89 16.97 -4.55 -5.35
C LYS A 89 16.69 -5.63 -6.38
N THR A 90 15.50 -6.25 -6.34
CA THR A 90 15.07 -7.23 -7.36
C THR A 90 14.52 -6.56 -8.62
N LEU A 91 14.24 -5.25 -8.57
CA LEU A 91 13.77 -4.50 -9.73
C LEU A 91 14.81 -4.45 -10.83
N THR A 92 14.32 -4.58 -12.06
CA THR A 92 15.09 -4.46 -13.28
C THR A 92 14.57 -3.30 -14.16
N PRO A 93 15.36 -2.80 -15.11
CA PRO A 93 14.88 -1.80 -16.06
C PRO A 93 13.66 -2.24 -16.88
N ALA A 94 13.45 -3.54 -17.05
CA ALA A 94 12.30 -4.12 -17.78
C ALA A 94 10.98 -4.03 -17.00
N ASP A 95 11.02 -3.83 -15.70
CA ASP A 95 9.82 -3.70 -14.86
C ASP A 95 9.18 -2.33 -15.04
N THR A 96 8.22 -2.21 -15.94
CA THR A 96 7.53 -0.95 -16.26
C THR A 96 6.33 -0.67 -15.38
N VAL A 97 5.67 -1.72 -14.87
CA VAL A 97 4.53 -1.61 -13.95
C VAL A 97 4.81 -2.44 -12.72
N ILE A 98 4.77 -1.82 -11.55
CA ILE A 98 5.03 -2.47 -10.27
C ILE A 98 3.95 -2.14 -9.24
N SER A 99 3.78 -3.00 -8.26
CA SER A 99 2.96 -2.75 -7.07
C SER A 99 3.84 -2.34 -5.89
N ALA A 100 3.51 -1.25 -5.22
CA ALA A 100 4.11 -0.85 -3.96
C ALA A 100 3.47 -1.56 -2.74
N ALA A 101 2.73 -2.63 -2.97
CA ALA A 101 2.01 -3.42 -1.96
C ALA A 101 0.95 -2.63 -1.17
N SER A 102 0.49 -3.17 -0.05
CA SER A 102 -0.42 -2.49 0.88
C SER A 102 0.34 -1.80 2.01
N CYS A 103 -0.33 -0.89 2.70
CA CYS A 103 0.20 -0.24 3.92
C CYS A 103 0.62 -1.27 4.97
N THR A 104 -0.20 -2.30 5.21
CA THR A 104 0.12 -3.38 6.17
C THR A 104 1.31 -4.22 5.70
N THR A 105 1.42 -4.52 4.41
CA THR A 105 2.59 -5.24 3.87
C THR A 105 3.87 -4.42 4.01
N ASN A 106 3.81 -3.11 3.79
CA ASN A 106 4.95 -2.20 3.98
C ASN A 106 5.39 -2.10 5.45
N CYS A 107 4.47 -2.30 6.41
CA CYS A 107 4.80 -2.39 7.83
C CYS A 107 5.40 -3.75 8.18
N LEU A 108 4.76 -4.84 7.75
CA LEU A 108 5.13 -6.21 8.11
C LEU A 108 6.45 -6.67 7.46
N ALA A 109 6.67 -6.35 6.19
CA ALA A 109 7.77 -6.91 5.43
C ALA A 109 9.16 -6.53 5.99
N PRO A 110 9.48 -5.27 6.31
CA PRO A 110 10.77 -4.93 6.90
C PRO A 110 10.99 -5.60 8.26
N MET A 111 9.96 -5.67 9.11
CA MET A 111 10.01 -6.32 10.41
C MET A 111 10.25 -7.83 10.27
N ALA A 112 9.48 -8.51 9.42
CA ALA A 112 9.62 -9.94 9.16
C ALA A 112 10.96 -10.26 8.49
N TYR A 113 11.46 -9.40 7.61
CA TYR A 113 12.75 -9.55 6.95
C TYR A 113 13.90 -9.46 7.95
N ALA A 114 13.90 -8.47 8.83
CA ALA A 114 14.91 -8.31 9.85
C ALA A 114 14.91 -9.49 10.82
N LEU A 115 13.72 -9.89 11.32
CA LEU A 115 13.58 -11.04 12.20
C LEU A 115 14.03 -12.34 11.52
N ASN A 116 13.62 -12.58 10.28
CA ASN A 116 13.99 -13.81 9.56
C ASN A 116 15.49 -13.92 9.30
N LYS A 117 16.17 -12.78 9.11
CA LYS A 117 17.64 -12.73 9.02
C LYS A 117 18.31 -12.98 10.37
N TYR A 118 17.73 -12.49 11.44
CA TYR A 118 18.27 -12.67 12.80
C TYR A 118 18.04 -14.09 13.30
N ALA A 119 16.83 -14.60 13.16
CA ALA A 119 16.42 -15.95 13.54
C ALA A 119 15.32 -16.45 12.60
N ALA A 120 15.54 -17.55 11.90
CA ALA A 120 14.68 -18.03 10.84
C ALA A 120 13.26 -18.30 11.31
N ILE A 121 12.29 -17.58 10.73
CA ILE A 121 10.86 -17.75 11.02
C ILE A 121 10.38 -19.09 10.48
N GLN A 122 9.77 -19.90 11.35
CA GLN A 122 9.14 -21.17 11.01
C GLN A 122 7.66 -21.01 10.73
N SER A 123 6.97 -20.26 11.58
CA SER A 123 5.55 -19.93 11.46
C SER A 123 5.26 -18.65 12.22
N GLY A 124 4.12 -18.04 11.95
CA GLY A 124 3.70 -16.85 12.70
C GLY A 124 2.29 -16.39 12.40
N ILE A 125 1.81 -15.53 13.28
CA ILE A 125 0.51 -14.87 13.18
C ILE A 125 0.76 -13.37 13.18
N MET A 126 0.20 -12.69 12.18
CA MET A 126 0.18 -11.24 12.13
C MET A 126 -1.23 -10.75 12.46
N SER A 127 -1.34 -9.78 13.34
CA SER A 127 -2.57 -9.05 13.61
C SER A 127 -2.36 -7.56 13.40
N THR A 128 -3.26 -6.92 12.67
CA THR A 128 -3.23 -5.46 12.52
C THR A 128 -4.46 -4.82 13.12
N ILE A 129 -4.24 -3.87 14.03
CA ILE A 129 -5.23 -2.96 14.57
C ILE A 129 -5.14 -1.70 13.72
N HIS A 130 -6.12 -1.53 12.84
CA HIS A 130 -5.98 -0.63 11.70
C HIS A 130 -6.97 0.52 11.77
N ALA A 131 -6.48 1.73 11.53
CA ALA A 131 -7.35 2.88 11.32
C ALA A 131 -8.37 2.59 10.20
N TYR A 132 -9.57 3.16 10.29
CA TYR A 132 -10.51 3.08 9.19
C TYR A 132 -9.96 3.79 7.94
N THR A 133 -10.36 3.34 6.77
CA THR A 133 -9.90 3.88 5.49
C THR A 133 -11.08 4.14 4.56
N GLY A 134 -10.87 4.92 3.50
CA GLY A 134 -11.91 5.33 2.57
C GLY A 134 -12.67 4.18 1.89
N ASP A 135 -12.08 3.00 1.80
CA ASP A 135 -12.73 1.81 1.24
C ASP A 135 -13.88 1.27 2.10
N GLN A 136 -13.95 1.65 3.37
CA GLN A 136 -15.07 1.33 4.25
C GLN A 136 -16.30 2.22 4.02
N MET A 137 -16.17 3.28 3.22
CA MET A 137 -17.25 4.22 2.88
C MET A 137 -17.95 4.81 4.12
N ILE A 138 -17.17 5.19 5.14
CA ILE A 138 -17.70 5.74 6.39
C ILE A 138 -18.23 7.17 6.20
N LEU A 139 -17.59 7.94 5.32
CA LEU A 139 -17.94 9.34 5.10
C LEU A 139 -19.11 9.49 4.13
N ASP A 140 -19.03 8.88 2.96
CA ASP A 140 -19.96 9.11 1.87
C ASP A 140 -20.39 7.82 1.18
N GLY A 141 -21.70 7.61 1.12
CA GLY A 141 -22.34 6.57 0.32
C GLY A 141 -22.24 5.14 0.86
N PRO A 142 -22.91 4.22 0.18
CA PRO A 142 -22.95 2.81 0.57
C PRO A 142 -21.67 2.08 0.21
N GLN A 143 -21.41 0.95 0.88
CA GLN A 143 -20.30 0.05 0.57
C GLN A 143 -20.39 -0.46 -0.87
N ARG A 144 -19.34 -0.22 -1.66
CA ARG A 144 -19.31 -0.50 -3.10
C ARG A 144 -18.97 -1.95 -3.47
N LYS A 145 -18.33 -2.69 -2.55
CA LYS A 145 -17.79 -4.04 -2.83
C LYS A 145 -18.61 -5.18 -2.22
N GLY A 146 -19.81 -4.89 -1.69
CA GLY A 146 -20.72 -5.89 -1.14
C GLY A 146 -20.34 -6.47 0.23
N ASP A 147 -19.19 -6.16 0.79
CA ASP A 147 -18.82 -6.57 2.16
C ASP A 147 -19.42 -5.60 3.19
N LEU A 148 -20.68 -5.83 3.51
CA LEU A 148 -21.42 -4.99 4.45
C LEU A 148 -20.82 -5.01 5.86
N ARG A 149 -20.14 -6.09 6.26
CA ARG A 149 -19.48 -6.19 7.55
C ARG A 149 -18.33 -5.19 7.66
N ARG A 150 -17.55 -5.00 6.58
CA ARG A 150 -16.39 -4.13 6.53
C ARG A 150 -16.68 -2.68 6.92
N SER A 151 -17.90 -2.21 6.64
CA SER A 151 -18.34 -0.83 6.90
C SER A 151 -19.23 -0.68 8.13
N ARG A 152 -19.65 -1.81 8.73
CA ARG A 152 -20.71 -1.82 9.74
C ARG A 152 -20.37 -1.04 10.99
N ALA A 153 -21.00 0.14 11.15
CA ALA A 153 -20.75 1.07 12.25
C ALA A 153 -19.26 1.35 12.47
N GLY A 154 -18.49 1.43 11.37
CA GLY A 154 -17.02 1.51 11.39
C GLY A 154 -16.47 2.72 12.12
N ALA A 155 -17.26 3.78 12.31
CA ALA A 155 -16.92 4.95 13.12
C ALA A 155 -17.06 4.73 14.63
N GLN A 156 -17.61 3.58 15.08
CA GLN A 156 -17.91 3.29 16.48
C GLN A 156 -17.49 1.88 16.94
N ASN A 157 -17.25 0.97 15.99
CA ASN A 157 -17.01 -0.44 16.28
C ASN A 157 -15.58 -0.88 15.96
N ILE A 158 -15.15 -1.97 16.60
CA ILE A 158 -14.06 -2.81 16.11
C ILE A 158 -14.64 -3.71 15.03
N VAL A 159 -14.19 -3.56 13.79
CA VAL A 159 -14.71 -4.27 12.62
C VAL A 159 -13.71 -5.32 12.14
N PRO A 160 -14.00 -6.63 12.25
CA PRO A 160 -13.15 -7.66 11.68
C PRO A 160 -13.04 -7.52 10.17
N ASN A 161 -11.82 -7.64 9.65
CA ASN A 161 -11.52 -7.49 8.23
C ASN A 161 -10.61 -8.61 7.74
N SER A 162 -10.75 -8.94 6.47
CA SER A 162 -9.74 -9.75 5.78
C SER A 162 -8.49 -8.91 5.54
N THR A 163 -7.33 -9.56 5.57
CA THR A 163 -6.07 -8.96 5.16
C THR A 163 -5.30 -9.92 4.25
N GLY A 164 -4.84 -9.41 3.12
CA GLY A 164 -3.94 -10.14 2.21
C GLY A 164 -2.47 -10.00 2.58
N ALA A 165 -2.13 -9.20 3.61
CA ALA A 165 -0.75 -8.85 3.92
C ALA A 165 0.12 -10.06 4.27
N ALA A 166 -0.41 -11.04 5.04
CA ALA A 166 0.31 -12.25 5.37
C ALA A 166 0.60 -13.15 4.15
N LYS A 167 -0.32 -13.18 3.17
CA LYS A 167 -0.10 -13.87 1.89
C LYS A 167 0.87 -13.08 1.00
N ALA A 168 0.74 -11.76 0.96
CA ALA A 168 1.58 -10.88 0.15
C ALA A 168 3.04 -10.89 0.62
N ILE A 169 3.31 -11.28 1.88
CA ILE A 169 4.69 -11.39 2.37
C ILE A 169 5.53 -12.36 1.53
N GLY A 170 4.93 -13.45 1.04
CA GLY A 170 5.60 -14.41 0.18
C GLY A 170 6.01 -13.87 -1.19
N LEU A 171 5.37 -12.79 -1.67
CA LEU A 171 5.76 -12.10 -2.91
C LEU A 171 6.99 -11.21 -2.69
N VAL A 172 7.20 -10.76 -1.46
CA VAL A 172 8.28 -9.82 -1.08
C VAL A 172 9.47 -10.58 -0.48
N ILE A 173 9.18 -11.60 0.32
CA ILE A 173 10.16 -12.48 1.00
C ILE A 173 9.76 -13.93 0.70
N PRO A 174 10.25 -14.53 -0.40
CA PRO A 174 9.84 -15.86 -0.84
C PRO A 174 9.99 -16.96 0.20
N GLU A 175 10.99 -16.86 1.07
CA GLU A 175 11.25 -17.84 2.15
C GLU A 175 10.13 -17.87 3.21
N LEU A 176 9.29 -16.84 3.27
CA LEU A 176 8.17 -16.75 4.20
C LEU A 176 6.82 -17.14 3.57
N ASN A 177 6.83 -17.60 2.32
CA ASN A 177 5.61 -18.03 1.66
C ASN A 177 4.95 -19.18 2.44
N GLY A 178 3.66 -18.99 2.80
CA GLY A 178 2.87 -19.96 3.55
C GLY A 178 3.18 -20.06 5.06
N LYS A 179 4.19 -19.34 5.58
CA LYS A 179 4.56 -19.40 7.00
C LYS A 179 3.78 -18.44 7.88
N LEU A 180 3.15 -17.42 7.33
CA LEU A 180 2.42 -16.41 8.07
C LEU A 180 0.93 -16.45 7.74
N ILE A 181 0.11 -16.35 8.78
CA ILE A 181 -1.32 -16.07 8.66
C ILE A 181 -1.62 -14.69 9.24
N GLY A 182 -2.75 -14.09 8.87
CA GLY A 182 -3.05 -12.73 9.29
C GLY A 182 -4.51 -12.48 9.56
N SER A 183 -4.76 -11.59 10.52
CA SER A 183 -6.06 -11.01 10.83
C SER A 183 -5.97 -9.49 10.88
N ALA A 184 -7.10 -8.83 10.67
CA ALA A 184 -7.20 -7.39 10.75
C ALA A 184 -8.45 -6.97 11.51
N GLN A 185 -8.32 -5.94 12.33
CA GLN A 185 -9.41 -5.26 13.00
C GLN A 185 -9.35 -3.78 12.63
N ARG A 186 -10.41 -3.27 12.01
CA ARG A 186 -10.57 -1.82 11.81
C ARG A 186 -11.13 -1.20 13.09
N VAL A 187 -10.53 -0.11 13.50
CA VAL A 187 -10.92 0.62 14.72
C VAL A 187 -11.27 2.06 14.38
N PRO A 188 -12.09 2.75 15.17
CA PRO A 188 -12.54 4.12 14.91
C PRO A 188 -11.43 5.14 15.23
N THR A 189 -10.34 5.03 14.51
CA THR A 189 -9.16 5.90 14.61
C THR A 189 -8.88 6.50 13.23
N PRO A 190 -8.72 7.82 13.10
CA PRO A 190 -8.59 8.47 11.80
C PRO A 190 -7.25 8.19 11.12
N THR A 191 -6.19 7.97 11.88
CA THR A 191 -4.84 7.68 11.32
C THR A 191 -4.03 6.84 12.28
N GLY A 192 -3.05 6.11 11.72
CA GLY A 192 -2.15 5.24 12.47
C GLY A 192 -2.73 3.85 12.70
N SER A 193 -1.90 2.85 12.47
CA SER A 193 -2.24 1.43 12.66
C SER A 193 -1.09 0.74 13.37
N THR A 194 -1.42 -0.29 14.15
CA THR A 194 -0.42 -1.12 14.84
C THR A 194 -0.43 -2.50 14.22
N THR A 195 0.75 -3.02 13.87
CA THR A 195 0.92 -4.40 13.43
C THR A 195 1.69 -5.17 14.49
N ILE A 196 1.14 -6.31 14.89
CA ILE A 196 1.72 -7.24 15.85
C ILE A 196 2.12 -8.49 15.08
N LEU A 197 3.36 -8.91 15.21
CA LEU A 197 3.87 -10.17 14.69
C LEU A 197 4.25 -11.08 15.86
N VAL A 198 3.59 -12.22 15.96
CA VAL A 198 3.97 -13.31 16.86
C VAL A 198 4.54 -14.41 15.99
N ALA A 199 5.81 -14.80 16.22
CA ALA A 199 6.50 -15.75 15.35
C ALA A 199 7.22 -16.83 16.18
N VAL A 200 7.21 -18.05 15.66
CA VAL A 200 8.09 -19.12 16.09
C VAL A 200 9.34 -19.08 15.24
N VAL A 201 10.49 -18.96 15.87
CA VAL A 201 11.80 -18.88 15.21
C VAL A 201 12.68 -20.07 15.56
N LYS A 202 13.69 -20.35 14.74
CA LYS A 202 14.62 -21.46 14.92
C LYS A 202 16.07 -21.00 14.77
N GLY A 203 16.95 -21.71 15.45
CA GLY A 203 18.40 -21.64 15.20
C GLY A 203 19.14 -20.62 16.06
N LYS A 204 18.45 -19.92 16.98
CA LYS A 204 19.08 -18.93 17.85
C LYS A 204 18.27 -18.71 19.14
N ASP A 205 18.95 -18.54 20.25
CA ASP A 205 18.33 -17.97 21.44
C ASP A 205 18.03 -16.48 21.18
N VAL A 206 16.78 -16.12 21.39
CA VAL A 206 16.29 -14.78 21.06
C VAL A 206 16.12 -13.98 22.34
N THR A 207 16.77 -12.82 22.38
CA THR A 207 16.62 -11.85 23.47
C THR A 207 16.01 -10.56 22.98
N VAL A 208 15.45 -9.78 23.90
CA VAL A 208 14.88 -8.46 23.59
C VAL A 208 15.93 -7.53 22.99
N GLU A 209 17.12 -7.51 23.57
CA GLU A 209 18.25 -6.69 23.11
C GLU A 209 18.75 -7.10 21.73
N GLY A 210 18.66 -8.41 21.42
CA GLY A 210 19.08 -8.92 20.12
C GLY A 210 18.10 -8.64 18.99
N ILE A 211 16.81 -8.43 19.32
CA ILE A 211 15.78 -8.10 18.33
C ILE A 211 15.74 -6.59 18.07
N ASN A 212 15.90 -5.77 19.09
CA ASN A 212 15.89 -4.30 19.03
C ASN A 212 17.27 -3.73 18.70
#